data_2bb9cd237349085c82ccd3be13d48c05
#
_entry.id   2bb9cd237349085c82ccd3be13d48c05
#
_cell.length_a   1.000
_cell.length_b   1.000
_cell.length_c   1.000
_cell.angle_alpha   90.00
_cell.angle_beta   90.00
_cell.angle_gamma   90.00
#
_symmetry.space_group_name_H-M   'P 1'
#
loop_
_entity.id
_entity.type
_entity.pdbx_description
1 polymer ?
#
loop_
_entity_poly.entity_id
_entity_poly.type
_entity_poly.pdbx_seq_one_letter_code
_entity_poly.pdbx_strand_id
1 'polypeptide(L)'
;LLLIGCGDAKKFDREAARKLCRHLYQALESKQATEAMFHLAGLKLKDKESRWLLSYLARHLIVASYRYTETVSRPKEAMKLTRLVVNTRGALRSQHANTALREGKSIGLGVNEARNLANLPGNICTPTYLARHARQMARDHTRLSVSVLEEKKMRELGMGALLSVSAGSDQPAKLIVMHYKGGKASA
;
A
#
# COMPACT_ATOMS: atom_id res chain seq x y z
N LEU A 1 22.77 -18.27 -4.42
CA LEU A 1 22.14 -17.92 -5.68
C LEU A 1 20.75 -18.54 -5.74
N LEU A 2 19.72 -17.71 -6.05
CA LEU A 2 18.34 -18.15 -6.27
C LEU A 2 18.02 -17.96 -7.75
N LEU A 3 17.56 -19.01 -8.40
CA LEU A 3 17.06 -18.98 -9.78
C LEU A 3 15.55 -19.17 -9.77
N ILE A 4 14.81 -18.30 -10.46
CA ILE A 4 13.37 -18.39 -10.59
C ILE A 4 13.02 -18.53 -12.06
N GLY A 5 12.38 -19.64 -12.44
CA GLY A 5 11.90 -19.87 -13.78
C GLY A 5 10.78 -18.90 -14.15
N CYS A 6 10.94 -18.21 -15.29
CA CYS A 6 9.96 -17.24 -15.78
C CYS A 6 9.18 -17.75 -17.00
N GLY A 7 9.44 -19.01 -17.44
CA GLY A 7 8.85 -19.59 -18.64
C GLY A 7 9.47 -19.07 -19.94
N ASP A 8 8.72 -19.14 -21.03
CA ASP A 8 9.16 -18.66 -22.35
C ASP A 8 9.19 -17.12 -22.36
N ALA A 9 10.36 -16.56 -22.71
CA ALA A 9 10.56 -15.12 -22.76
C ALA A 9 9.62 -14.41 -23.77
N LYS A 10 9.16 -15.09 -24.83
CA LYS A 10 8.20 -14.55 -25.80
C LYS A 10 6.78 -14.44 -25.24
N LYS A 11 6.47 -15.24 -24.24
CA LYS A 11 5.15 -15.30 -23.57
C LYS A 11 5.14 -14.61 -22.20
N PHE A 12 6.23 -13.94 -21.84
CA PHE A 12 6.32 -13.26 -20.56
C PHE A 12 5.42 -12.02 -20.55
N ASP A 13 4.29 -12.15 -19.88
CA ASP A 13 3.26 -11.12 -19.72
C ASP A 13 3.15 -10.65 -18.25
N ARG A 14 2.14 -9.83 -17.98
CA ARG A 14 1.89 -9.32 -16.62
C ARG A 14 1.49 -10.42 -15.63
N GLU A 15 0.86 -11.49 -16.10
CA GLU A 15 0.50 -12.60 -15.22
C GLU A 15 1.75 -13.42 -14.84
N ALA A 16 2.64 -13.69 -15.80
CA ALA A 16 3.94 -14.29 -15.53
C ALA A 16 4.77 -13.42 -14.55
N ALA A 17 4.74 -12.09 -14.74
CA ALA A 17 5.40 -11.15 -13.84
C ALA A 17 4.82 -11.17 -12.40
N ARG A 18 3.50 -11.32 -12.25
CA ARG A 18 2.87 -11.49 -10.94
C ARG A 18 3.31 -12.78 -10.26
N LYS A 19 3.35 -13.88 -11.02
CA LYS A 19 3.86 -15.18 -10.52
C LYS A 19 5.31 -15.07 -10.08
N LEU A 20 6.15 -14.42 -10.88
CA LEU A 20 7.56 -14.15 -10.52
C LEU A 20 7.67 -13.41 -9.18
N CYS A 21 6.93 -12.32 -8.99
CA CYS A 21 6.97 -11.55 -7.75
C CYS A 21 6.52 -12.39 -6.55
N ARG A 22 5.51 -13.23 -6.73
CA ARG A 22 5.02 -14.16 -5.69
C ARG A 22 6.08 -15.19 -5.31
N HIS A 23 6.69 -15.85 -6.29
CA HIS A 23 7.74 -16.84 -6.06
C HIS A 23 8.98 -16.21 -5.42
N LEU A 24 9.36 -15.01 -5.86
CA LEU A 24 10.46 -14.27 -5.24
C LEU A 24 10.15 -13.98 -3.75
N TYR A 25 8.96 -13.48 -3.43
CA TYR A 25 8.55 -13.25 -2.04
C TYR A 25 8.64 -14.54 -1.22
N GLN A 26 8.03 -15.63 -1.69
CA GLN A 26 8.03 -16.93 -0.99
C GLN A 26 9.45 -17.46 -0.76
N ALA A 27 10.32 -17.33 -1.75
CA ALA A 27 11.70 -17.79 -1.65
C ALA A 27 12.50 -16.94 -0.64
N LEU A 28 12.32 -15.63 -0.64
CA LEU A 28 12.98 -14.73 0.32
C LEU A 28 12.46 -14.96 1.75
N GLU A 29 11.16 -15.16 1.92
CA GLU A 29 10.55 -15.46 3.21
C GLU A 29 11.03 -16.82 3.75
N SER A 30 11.01 -17.88 2.92
CA SER A 30 11.42 -19.24 3.33
C SER A 30 12.91 -19.34 3.71
N LYS A 31 13.76 -18.55 3.06
CA LYS A 31 15.20 -18.50 3.34
C LYS A 31 15.58 -17.53 4.46
N GLN A 32 14.60 -16.81 5.00
CA GLN A 32 14.84 -15.78 6.03
C GLN A 32 15.93 -14.78 5.61
N ALA A 33 15.96 -14.44 4.31
CA ALA A 33 16.96 -13.53 3.75
C ALA A 33 16.81 -12.14 4.35
N THR A 34 17.93 -11.55 4.78
CA THR A 34 17.99 -10.18 5.31
C THR A 34 18.28 -9.16 4.21
N GLU A 35 19.08 -9.55 3.23
CA GLU A 35 19.37 -8.77 2.03
C GLU A 35 19.28 -9.64 0.78
N ALA A 36 18.86 -9.04 -0.33
CA ALA A 36 18.82 -9.71 -1.62
C ALA A 36 19.11 -8.75 -2.76
N MET A 37 19.57 -9.31 -3.89
CA MET A 37 19.67 -8.60 -5.14
C MET A 37 18.82 -9.30 -6.20
N PHE A 38 17.92 -8.55 -6.83
CA PHE A 38 17.10 -9.04 -7.94
C PHE A 38 17.65 -8.51 -9.26
N HIS A 39 17.99 -9.43 -10.17
CA HIS A 39 18.50 -9.11 -11.49
C HIS A 39 17.38 -9.10 -12.53
N LEU A 40 17.05 -7.93 -13.07
CA LEU A 40 16.01 -7.75 -14.09
C LEU A 40 16.53 -8.06 -15.52
N ALA A 41 17.85 -8.10 -15.70
CA ALA A 41 18.50 -8.12 -17.03
C ALA A 41 18.18 -9.33 -17.91
N GLY A 42 17.69 -10.43 -17.34
CA GLY A 42 17.26 -11.61 -18.11
C GLY A 42 15.89 -11.46 -18.78
N LEU A 43 15.12 -10.46 -18.38
CA LEU A 43 13.78 -10.20 -18.90
C LEU A 43 13.86 -9.12 -19.98
N LYS A 44 13.64 -9.52 -21.25
CA LYS A 44 13.58 -8.58 -22.38
C LYS A 44 12.27 -7.81 -22.39
N LEU A 45 12.09 -6.91 -21.41
CA LEU A 45 10.90 -6.08 -21.28
C LEU A 45 11.11 -4.71 -21.93
N LYS A 46 10.05 -4.13 -22.49
CA LYS A 46 10.02 -2.71 -22.89
C LYS A 46 10.03 -1.83 -21.64
N ASP A 47 10.46 -0.58 -21.77
CA ASP A 47 10.54 0.36 -20.64
C ASP A 47 9.25 0.46 -19.81
N LYS A 48 8.10 0.52 -20.50
CA LYS A 48 6.78 0.61 -19.85
C LYS A 48 6.49 -0.61 -18.98
N GLU A 49 6.77 -1.81 -19.46
CA GLU A 49 6.60 -3.07 -18.74
C GLU A 49 7.62 -3.19 -17.61
N SER A 50 8.87 -2.76 -17.82
CA SER A 50 9.90 -2.71 -16.77
C SER A 50 9.49 -1.79 -15.62
N ARG A 51 8.99 -0.59 -15.91
CA ARG A 51 8.46 0.33 -14.87
C ARG A 51 7.30 -0.30 -14.12
N TRP A 52 6.34 -0.87 -14.84
CA TRP A 52 5.20 -1.53 -14.21
C TRP A 52 5.65 -2.70 -13.32
N LEU A 53 6.57 -3.55 -13.78
CA LEU A 53 7.09 -4.67 -12.98
C LEU A 53 7.76 -4.20 -11.70
N LEU A 54 8.59 -3.15 -11.75
CA LEU A 54 9.25 -2.61 -10.56
C LEU A 54 8.26 -2.01 -9.55
N SER A 55 7.27 -1.26 -10.03
CA SER A 55 6.20 -0.75 -9.18
C SER A 55 5.39 -1.88 -8.56
N TYR A 56 5.04 -2.90 -9.37
CA TYR A 56 4.32 -4.06 -8.88
C TYR A 56 5.14 -4.87 -7.87
N LEU A 57 6.43 -5.08 -8.12
CA LEU A 57 7.34 -5.80 -7.21
C LEU A 57 7.40 -5.12 -5.85
N ALA A 58 7.66 -3.82 -5.80
CA ALA A 58 7.72 -3.07 -4.56
C ALA A 58 6.39 -3.15 -3.79
N ARG A 59 5.26 -2.92 -4.47
CA ARG A 59 3.93 -3.07 -3.89
C ARG A 59 3.70 -4.48 -3.36
N HIS A 60 4.00 -5.50 -4.17
CA HIS A 60 3.74 -6.90 -3.82
C HIS A 60 4.51 -7.32 -2.57
N LEU A 61 5.80 -6.98 -2.48
CA LEU A 61 6.61 -7.32 -1.31
C LEU A 61 6.04 -6.70 -0.03
N ILE A 62 5.66 -5.42 -0.07
CA ILE A 62 5.10 -4.72 1.10
C ILE A 62 3.75 -5.32 1.50
N VAL A 63 2.86 -5.58 0.53
CA VAL A 63 1.52 -6.12 0.81
C VAL A 63 1.59 -7.58 1.29
N ALA A 64 2.49 -8.38 0.72
CA ALA A 64 2.66 -9.79 1.10
C ALA A 64 3.34 -9.93 2.47
N SER A 65 4.24 -9.02 2.84
CA SER A 65 4.90 -9.01 4.15
C SER A 65 4.04 -8.46 5.28
N TYR A 66 2.84 -7.95 4.98
CA TYR A 66 1.93 -7.41 5.99
C TYR A 66 1.59 -8.45 7.08
N ARG A 67 1.67 -8.00 8.31
CA ARG A 67 1.23 -8.74 9.51
C ARG A 67 0.38 -7.82 10.37
N TYR A 68 -0.82 -8.26 10.68
CA TYR A 68 -1.66 -7.59 11.66
C TYR A 68 -1.29 -8.09 13.05
N THR A 69 -0.99 -7.17 13.98
CA THR A 69 -0.45 -7.50 15.30
C THR A 69 -1.27 -6.92 16.46
N GLU A 70 -2.16 -5.95 16.20
CA GLU A 70 -2.81 -5.14 17.25
C GLU A 70 -3.66 -5.95 18.25
N THR A 71 -4.38 -6.96 17.77
CA THR A 71 -5.28 -7.78 18.60
C THR A 71 -4.99 -9.26 18.50
N VAL A 72 -3.78 -9.64 18.08
CA VAL A 72 -3.35 -11.03 17.91
C VAL A 72 -2.35 -11.40 18.99
N SER A 73 -2.69 -12.40 19.82
CA SER A 73 -1.84 -12.86 20.93
C SER A 73 -0.51 -13.48 20.47
N ARG A 74 -0.48 -14.10 19.30
CA ARG A 74 0.72 -14.74 18.71
C ARG A 74 0.81 -14.37 17.23
N PRO A 75 1.31 -13.18 16.90
CA PRO A 75 1.47 -12.78 15.51
C PRO A 75 2.52 -13.65 14.81
N LYS A 76 2.29 -13.92 13.53
CA LYS A 76 3.28 -14.60 12.69
C LYS A 76 4.54 -13.73 12.59
N GLU A 77 5.72 -14.35 12.64
CA GLU A 77 7.00 -13.63 12.49
C GLU A 77 7.03 -12.80 11.21
N ALA A 78 7.61 -11.61 11.33
CA ALA A 78 7.82 -10.73 10.20
C ALA A 78 8.92 -11.30 9.28
N MET A 79 8.83 -10.98 7.99
CA MET A 79 9.90 -11.25 7.03
C MET A 79 11.16 -10.48 7.44
N LYS A 80 12.32 -11.14 7.43
CA LYS A 80 13.60 -10.54 7.86
C LYS A 80 14.27 -9.65 6.81
N LEU A 81 13.69 -9.57 5.60
CA LEU A 81 14.27 -8.77 4.52
C LEU A 81 14.23 -7.28 4.85
N THR A 82 15.41 -6.69 4.99
CA THR A 82 15.61 -5.26 5.24
C THR A 82 15.99 -4.49 3.98
N ARG A 83 16.61 -5.18 3.01
CA ARG A 83 17.11 -4.56 1.80
C ARG A 83 16.92 -5.44 0.56
N LEU A 84 16.29 -4.89 -0.48
CA LEU A 84 16.26 -5.48 -1.82
C LEU A 84 16.85 -4.49 -2.82
N VAL A 85 17.95 -4.87 -3.46
CA VAL A 85 18.56 -4.12 -4.54
C VAL A 85 18.08 -4.67 -5.87
N VAL A 86 17.64 -3.81 -6.79
CA VAL A 86 17.24 -4.22 -8.14
C VAL A 86 18.30 -3.79 -9.13
N ASN A 87 18.92 -4.77 -9.80
CA ASN A 87 19.86 -4.52 -10.88
C ASN A 87 19.12 -4.49 -12.24
N THR A 88 18.98 -3.32 -12.82
CA THR A 88 18.26 -3.13 -14.09
C THR A 88 19.14 -3.37 -15.33
N ARG A 89 20.47 -3.33 -15.21
CA ARG A 89 21.46 -3.50 -16.30
C ARG A 89 21.07 -2.80 -17.62
N GLY A 90 20.64 -1.54 -17.53
CA GLY A 90 20.27 -0.76 -18.72
C GLY A 90 18.85 -1.03 -19.26
N ALA A 91 18.11 -1.99 -18.71
CA ALA A 91 16.71 -2.22 -19.06
C ALA A 91 15.81 -1.01 -18.71
N LEU A 92 16.24 -0.19 -17.77
CA LEU A 92 15.55 1.05 -17.38
C LEU A 92 16.57 2.03 -16.77
N ARG A 93 16.44 3.32 -17.11
CA ARG A 93 17.25 4.38 -16.48
C ARG A 93 16.98 4.41 -14.98
N SER A 94 18.02 4.60 -14.16
CA SER A 94 17.94 4.56 -12.70
C SER A 94 16.88 5.52 -12.12
N GLN A 95 16.70 6.71 -12.71
CA GLN A 95 15.66 7.66 -12.30
C GLN A 95 14.25 7.08 -12.47
N HIS A 96 13.96 6.43 -13.60
CA HIS A 96 12.67 5.80 -13.86
C HIS A 96 12.45 4.58 -12.96
N ALA A 97 13.49 3.79 -12.73
CA ALA A 97 13.44 2.66 -11.82
C ALA A 97 13.11 3.11 -10.38
N ASN A 98 13.82 4.12 -9.88
CA ASN A 98 13.58 4.68 -8.54
C ASN A 98 12.19 5.29 -8.40
N THR A 99 11.68 5.94 -9.44
CA THR A 99 10.30 6.46 -9.45
C THR A 99 9.29 5.32 -9.35
N ALA A 100 9.43 4.29 -10.17
CA ALA A 100 8.55 3.12 -10.16
C ALA A 100 8.56 2.39 -8.80
N LEU A 101 9.73 2.20 -8.21
CA LEU A 101 9.87 1.57 -6.90
C LEU A 101 9.19 2.41 -5.79
N ARG A 102 9.36 3.74 -5.82
CA ARG A 102 8.69 4.65 -4.86
C ARG A 102 7.17 4.63 -5.01
N GLU A 103 6.66 4.66 -6.24
CA GLU A 103 5.22 4.53 -6.53
C GLU A 103 4.67 3.24 -5.97
N GLY A 104 5.31 2.10 -6.27
CA GLY A 104 4.91 0.80 -5.75
C GLY A 104 4.95 0.71 -4.22
N LYS A 105 6.00 1.27 -3.61
CA LYS A 105 6.13 1.37 -2.15
C LYS A 105 4.97 2.16 -1.55
N SER A 106 4.66 3.33 -2.09
CA SER A 106 3.58 4.19 -1.58
C SER A 106 2.21 3.51 -1.68
N ILE A 107 1.94 2.83 -2.80
CA ILE A 107 0.70 2.05 -2.98
C ILE A 107 0.63 0.90 -1.95
N GLY A 108 1.73 0.17 -1.77
CA GLY A 108 1.79 -0.93 -0.81
C GLY A 108 1.55 -0.50 0.62
N LEU A 109 2.15 0.62 1.04
CA LEU A 109 1.94 1.20 2.36
C LEU A 109 0.49 1.65 2.56
N GLY A 110 -0.11 2.31 1.57
CA GLY A 110 -1.52 2.71 1.62
C GLY A 110 -2.48 1.51 1.72
N VAL A 111 -2.19 0.41 1.00
CA VAL A 111 -2.97 -0.83 1.13
C VAL A 111 -2.86 -1.40 2.55
N ASN A 112 -1.66 -1.43 3.13
CA ASN A 112 -1.46 -1.96 4.48
C ASN A 112 -2.12 -1.07 5.53
N GLU A 113 -2.11 0.26 5.35
CA GLU A 113 -2.82 1.19 6.22
C GLU A 113 -4.33 0.94 6.21
N ALA A 114 -4.92 0.79 5.03
CA ALA A 114 -6.34 0.42 4.91
C ALA A 114 -6.64 -0.93 5.57
N ARG A 115 -5.75 -1.91 5.47
CA ARG A 115 -5.89 -3.21 6.13
C ARG A 115 -5.78 -3.11 7.64
N ASN A 116 -4.90 -2.26 8.16
CA ASN A 116 -4.81 -2.00 9.59
C ASN A 116 -6.15 -1.51 10.13
N LEU A 117 -6.72 -0.49 9.49
CA LEU A 117 -8.02 0.06 9.90
C LEU A 117 -9.15 -0.96 9.78
N ALA A 118 -9.19 -1.73 8.69
CA ALA A 118 -10.23 -2.73 8.44
C ALA A 118 -10.14 -3.95 9.37
N ASN A 119 -8.95 -4.28 9.88
CA ASN A 119 -8.76 -5.41 10.80
C ASN A 119 -9.01 -5.03 12.27
N LEU A 120 -9.05 -3.74 12.61
CA LEU A 120 -9.38 -3.31 13.95
C LEU A 120 -10.84 -3.64 14.28
N PRO A 121 -11.13 -4.16 15.48
CA PRO A 121 -12.50 -4.40 15.92
C PRO A 121 -13.26 -3.09 16.13
N GLY A 122 -14.60 -3.15 16.03
CA GLY A 122 -15.48 -1.97 16.07
C GLY A 122 -15.42 -1.16 17.38
N ASN A 123 -15.04 -1.79 18.48
CA ASN A 123 -14.81 -1.10 19.75
C ASN A 123 -13.53 -0.24 19.77
N ILE A 124 -12.61 -0.45 18.84
CA ILE A 124 -11.38 0.36 18.65
C ILE A 124 -11.57 1.29 17.46
N CYS A 125 -11.89 0.74 16.27
CA CYS A 125 -12.07 1.53 15.04
C CYS A 125 -13.45 2.21 15.01
N THR A 126 -13.67 3.12 15.94
CA THR A 126 -14.87 3.95 16.01
C THR A 126 -14.81 5.12 15.02
N PRO A 127 -15.93 5.82 14.72
CA PRO A 127 -15.90 7.04 13.90
C PRO A 127 -14.92 8.10 14.44
N THR A 128 -14.83 8.24 15.75
CA THR A 128 -13.88 9.15 16.42
C THR A 128 -12.44 8.72 16.22
N TYR A 129 -12.15 7.42 16.26
CA TYR A 129 -10.83 6.88 15.94
C TYR A 129 -10.42 7.20 14.49
N LEU A 130 -11.30 6.94 13.53
CA LEU A 130 -11.06 7.24 12.10
C LEU A 130 -10.83 8.74 11.86
N ALA A 131 -11.61 9.61 12.51
CA ALA A 131 -11.44 11.06 12.40
C ALA A 131 -10.08 11.53 12.96
N ARG A 132 -9.64 10.96 14.08
CA ARG A 132 -8.32 11.23 14.66
C ARG A 132 -7.20 10.73 13.74
N HIS A 133 -7.35 9.53 13.20
CA HIS A 133 -6.40 8.94 12.28
C HIS A 133 -6.24 9.79 11.00
N ALA A 134 -7.35 10.21 10.40
CA ALA A 134 -7.33 11.11 9.23
C ALA A 134 -6.63 12.45 9.52
N ARG A 135 -6.88 13.05 10.69
CA ARG A 135 -6.18 14.27 11.12
C ARG A 135 -4.68 14.03 11.31
N GLN A 136 -4.27 12.86 11.81
CA GLN A 136 -2.86 12.49 11.92
C GLN A 136 -2.21 12.39 10.53
N MET A 137 -2.86 11.71 9.58
CA MET A 137 -2.38 11.64 8.19
C MET A 137 -2.17 13.05 7.59
N ALA A 138 -3.07 14.01 7.87
CA ALA A 138 -2.91 15.38 7.38
C ALA A 138 -1.71 16.11 8.00
N ARG A 139 -1.34 15.79 9.24
CA ARG A 139 -0.10 16.34 9.85
C ARG A 139 1.16 15.78 9.18
N ASP A 140 1.12 14.51 8.77
CA ASP A 140 2.26 13.82 8.18
C ASP A 140 2.40 14.11 6.67
N HIS A 141 1.36 14.68 6.03
CA HIS A 141 1.31 14.93 4.59
C HIS A 141 0.85 16.35 4.26
N THR A 142 1.78 17.23 3.94
CA THR A 142 1.55 18.69 3.70
C THR A 142 0.54 19.01 2.59
N ARG A 143 0.29 18.06 1.66
CA ARG A 143 -0.70 18.23 0.58
C ARG A 143 -2.08 17.69 0.93
N LEU A 144 -2.26 17.12 2.12
CA LEU A 144 -3.51 16.59 2.60
C LEU A 144 -4.10 17.54 3.64
N SER A 145 -5.34 17.96 3.45
CA SER A 145 -6.13 18.66 4.48
C SER A 145 -7.32 17.80 4.88
N VAL A 146 -7.67 17.87 6.15
CA VAL A 146 -8.78 17.10 6.71
C VAL A 146 -9.70 18.04 7.51
N SER A 147 -10.99 17.98 7.22
CA SER A 147 -12.04 18.56 8.05
C SER A 147 -13.00 17.46 8.51
N VAL A 148 -13.54 17.62 9.71
CA VAL A 148 -14.47 16.66 10.28
C VAL A 148 -15.70 17.40 10.73
N LEU A 149 -16.86 16.98 10.21
CA LEU A 149 -18.15 17.49 10.66
C LEU A 149 -18.68 16.57 11.75
N GLU A 150 -19.02 17.19 12.87
CA GLU A 150 -19.69 16.55 13.99
C GLU A 150 -21.21 16.52 13.75
N GLU A 151 -21.95 15.71 14.48
CA GLU A 151 -23.41 15.54 14.31
C GLU A 151 -24.19 16.85 14.34
N LYS A 152 -23.82 17.76 15.25
CA LYS A 152 -24.44 19.09 15.33
C LYS A 152 -24.37 19.80 13.98
N LYS A 153 -23.17 19.84 13.38
CA LYS A 153 -22.97 20.51 12.07
C LYS A 153 -23.68 19.79 10.94
N MET A 154 -23.73 18.46 10.98
CA MET A 154 -24.47 17.67 9.99
C MET A 154 -26.00 17.93 10.09
N ARG A 155 -26.57 18.09 11.30
CA ARG A 155 -27.98 18.49 11.50
C ARG A 155 -28.26 19.88 10.95
N GLU A 156 -27.40 20.85 11.21
CA GLU A 156 -27.52 22.22 10.68
C GLU A 156 -27.52 22.25 9.15
N LEU A 157 -26.80 21.32 8.51
CA LEU A 157 -26.72 21.17 7.06
C LEU A 157 -27.82 20.28 6.45
N GLY A 158 -28.81 19.83 7.26
CA GLY A 158 -29.88 18.99 6.78
C GLY A 158 -29.50 17.56 6.39
N MET A 159 -28.38 17.02 6.88
CA MET A 159 -27.88 15.69 6.54
C MET A 159 -28.62 14.57 7.30
N GLY A 160 -29.94 14.59 7.30
CA GLY A 160 -30.80 13.65 8.05
C GLY A 160 -30.60 12.19 7.64
N ALA A 161 -30.50 11.90 6.35
CA ALA A 161 -30.26 10.54 5.84
C ALA A 161 -28.94 9.95 6.34
N LEU A 162 -27.86 10.74 6.40
CA LEU A 162 -26.57 10.29 6.95
C LEU A 162 -26.68 10.02 8.45
N LEU A 163 -27.35 10.90 9.18
CA LEU A 163 -27.53 10.76 10.64
C LEU A 163 -28.46 9.61 11.01
N SER A 164 -29.43 9.25 10.16
CA SER A 164 -30.31 8.10 10.41
C SER A 164 -29.56 6.77 10.41
N VAL A 165 -28.49 6.65 9.63
CA VAL A 165 -27.63 5.45 9.60
C VAL A 165 -26.90 5.25 10.95
N SER A 166 -26.54 6.34 11.62
CA SER A 166 -25.82 6.28 12.90
C SER A 166 -26.75 6.31 14.12
N ALA A 167 -28.06 6.44 13.93
CA ALA A 167 -29.02 6.63 15.04
C ALA A 167 -29.05 5.47 16.04
N GLY A 168 -28.69 4.25 15.63
CA GLY A 168 -28.60 3.07 16.50
C GLY A 168 -27.25 2.84 17.16
N SER A 169 -26.30 3.78 17.05
CA SER A 169 -24.96 3.65 17.61
C SER A 169 -24.75 4.59 18.80
N ASP A 170 -24.14 4.09 19.86
CA ASP A 170 -23.64 4.92 20.97
C ASP A 170 -22.42 5.76 20.60
N GLN A 171 -21.80 5.46 19.45
CA GLN A 171 -20.65 6.20 18.96
C GLN A 171 -21.10 7.38 18.08
N PRO A 172 -20.65 8.63 18.39
CA PRO A 172 -21.08 9.79 17.61
C PRO A 172 -20.61 9.71 16.16
N ALA A 173 -21.53 10.00 15.22
CA ALA A 173 -21.23 10.04 13.82
C ALA A 173 -20.18 11.11 13.46
N LYS A 174 -19.36 10.82 12.47
CA LYS A 174 -18.37 11.75 11.92
C LYS A 174 -18.44 11.73 10.40
N LEU A 175 -18.49 12.89 9.76
CA LEU A 175 -18.23 13.02 8.34
C LEU A 175 -16.80 13.54 8.15
N ILE A 176 -15.94 12.68 7.62
CA ILE A 176 -14.51 12.97 7.43
C ILE A 176 -14.31 13.39 5.97
N VAL A 177 -13.93 14.63 5.75
CA VAL A 177 -13.60 15.17 4.43
C VAL A 177 -12.10 15.27 4.28
N MET A 178 -11.54 14.53 3.34
CA MET A 178 -10.11 14.53 3.03
C MET A 178 -9.90 15.18 1.67
N HIS A 179 -9.11 16.24 1.61
CA HIS A 179 -8.78 16.95 0.37
C HIS A 179 -7.28 16.85 0.09
N TYR A 180 -6.91 16.14 -0.97
CA TYR A 180 -5.52 15.98 -1.40
C TYR A 180 -5.20 16.89 -2.60
N LYS A 181 -4.26 17.81 -2.41
CA LYS A 181 -3.78 18.76 -3.43
C LYS A 181 -2.57 18.18 -4.17
N GLY A 182 -2.76 17.11 -4.93
CA GLY A 182 -1.68 16.39 -5.64
C GLY A 182 -1.57 16.74 -7.13
N GLY A 183 -2.59 17.39 -7.71
CA GLY A 183 -2.60 17.83 -9.10
C GLY A 183 -1.75 19.09 -9.36
N LYS A 184 -1.59 19.43 -10.65
CA LYS A 184 -1.05 20.73 -11.04
C LYS A 184 -2.11 21.82 -10.78
N ALA A 185 -1.66 23.05 -10.47
CA ALA A 185 -2.55 24.18 -10.20
C ALA A 185 -3.44 24.60 -11.39
N SER A 186 -3.13 24.09 -12.59
CA SER A 186 -3.83 24.35 -13.86
C SER A 186 -4.65 23.16 -14.38
N ALA A 187 -4.95 22.18 -13.53
CA ALA A 187 -5.79 21.05 -13.91
C ALA A 187 -7.22 21.22 -13.42
#